data_71d4c656dd6ec36677307abc3853ecbe
#
_entry.id   71d4c656dd6ec36677307abc3853ecbe
#
_cell.length_a   1.000
_cell.length_b   1.000
_cell.length_c   1.000
_cell.angle_alpha   90.00
_cell.angle_beta   90.00
_cell.angle_gamma   90.00
#
_symmetry.space_group_name_H-M   'P 1'
#
loop_
_entity.id
_entity.type
_entity.pdbx_description
1 polymer ?
#
loop_
_entity_poly.entity_id
_entity_poly.type
_entity_poly.pdbx_seq_one_letter_code
_entity_poly.pdbx_strand_id
1 'polypeptide(L)' 'MSKYVCDVCGYEYDEAIGEPDNGIAPGTSFEELPDDYTCPLCAVGKENFSKAE' A
#
# COMPACT_ATOMS: atom_id res chain seq x y z
N MET A 1 12.78 -4.18 2.55
CA MET A 1 11.42 -3.78 2.88
C MET A 1 10.44 -4.60 2.08
N SER A 2 9.23 -4.71 2.55
CA SER A 2 8.24 -5.61 1.96
C SER A 2 7.43 -4.95 0.87
N LYS A 3 6.77 -5.78 0.08
CA LYS A 3 5.79 -5.32 -0.91
C LYS A 3 4.43 -5.90 -0.56
N TYR A 4 3.40 -5.13 -0.77
CA TYR A 4 2.03 -5.55 -0.56
C TYR A 4 1.26 -5.38 -1.86
N VAL A 5 0.37 -6.33 -2.15
CA VAL A 5 -0.38 -6.35 -3.40
C VAL A 5 -1.87 -6.29 -3.10
N CYS A 6 -2.56 -5.41 -3.80
CA CYS A 6 -4.01 -5.33 -3.70
C CYS A 6 -4.62 -6.58 -4.32
N ASP A 7 -5.44 -7.29 -3.55
CA ASP A 7 -6.04 -8.54 -4.01
C ASP A 7 -7.11 -8.33 -5.08
N VAL A 8 -7.56 -7.10 -5.25
CA VAL A 8 -8.65 -6.78 -6.18
C VAL A 8 -8.12 -6.36 -7.55
N CYS A 9 -7.18 -5.41 -7.59
CA CYS A 9 -6.70 -4.86 -8.86
C CYS A 9 -5.23 -5.18 -9.15
N GLY A 10 -4.50 -5.74 -8.18
CA GLY A 10 -3.09 -6.07 -8.39
C GLY A 10 -2.12 -4.93 -8.19
N TYR A 11 -2.57 -3.80 -7.66
CA TYR A 11 -1.67 -2.70 -7.37
C TYR A 11 -0.62 -3.12 -6.33
N GLU A 12 0.62 -2.72 -6.55
CA GLU A 12 1.71 -3.05 -5.61
C GLU A 12 2.11 -1.83 -4.80
N TYR A 13 2.10 -1.97 -3.49
CA TYR A 13 2.66 -0.97 -2.59
C TYR A 13 4.05 -1.45 -2.17
N ASP A 14 5.08 -0.74 -2.59
CA ASP A 14 6.47 -1.05 -2.23
C ASP A 14 6.88 -0.11 -1.10
N GLU A 15 7.17 -0.69 0.07
CA GLU A 15 7.52 0.12 1.24
C GLU A 15 8.77 0.97 1.02
N ALA A 16 9.69 0.49 0.19
CA ALA A 16 10.91 1.25 -0.08
C ALA A 16 10.65 2.49 -0.94
N ILE A 17 9.59 2.47 -1.73
CA ILE A 17 9.26 3.57 -2.65
C ILE A 17 8.22 4.50 -2.06
N GLY A 18 7.28 3.94 -1.27
CA GLY A 18 6.16 4.69 -0.74
C GLY A 18 5.18 5.11 -1.83
N GLU A 19 4.43 6.14 -1.54
CA GLU A 19 3.47 6.72 -2.49
C GLU A 19 3.50 8.23 -2.35
N PRO A 20 4.53 8.90 -2.90
CA PRO A 20 4.64 10.35 -2.75
C PRO A 20 3.43 11.11 -3.28
N ASP A 21 2.77 10.58 -4.31
CA ASP A 21 1.57 11.21 -4.87
C ASP A 21 0.41 11.20 -3.87
N ASN A 22 0.45 10.31 -2.89
CA ASN A 22 -0.56 10.23 -1.85
C ASN A 22 -0.03 10.68 -0.49
N GLY A 23 1.12 11.36 -0.49
CA GLY A 23 1.69 11.89 0.74
C GLY A 23 2.37 10.85 1.61
N ILE A 24 2.74 9.69 1.05
CA ILE A 24 3.38 8.62 1.80
C ILE A 24 4.86 8.59 1.41
N ALA A 25 5.72 8.91 2.38
CA ALA A 25 7.15 8.99 2.14
C ALA A 25 7.76 7.62 1.86
N PRO A 26 8.84 7.56 1.05
CA PRO A 26 9.60 6.32 0.91
C PRO A 26 10.08 5.81 2.27
N GLY A 27 10.04 4.50 2.45
CA GLY A 27 10.46 3.90 3.70
C GLY A 27 9.33 3.73 4.72
N THR A 28 8.10 4.09 4.37
CA THR A 28 6.96 3.91 5.25
C THR A 28 6.47 2.47 5.16
N SER A 29 6.41 1.77 6.30
CA SER A 29 5.91 0.40 6.29
C SER A 29 4.40 0.40 6.10
N PHE A 30 3.89 -0.72 5.55
CA PHE A 30 2.45 -0.83 5.29
C PHE A 30 1.64 -0.69 6.58
N GLU A 31 2.21 -1.18 7.69
CA GLU A 31 1.54 -1.12 8.99
C GLU A 31 1.41 0.31 9.51
N GLU A 32 2.28 1.21 9.06
CA GLU A 32 2.25 2.61 9.46
C GLU A 32 1.24 3.43 8.68
N LEU A 33 0.66 2.87 7.62
CA LEU A 33 -0.35 3.57 6.85
C LEU A 33 -1.60 3.80 7.71
N PRO A 34 -2.31 4.91 7.48
CA PRO A 34 -3.53 5.17 8.25
C PRO A 34 -4.58 4.08 8.04
N ASP A 35 -5.46 3.91 9.03
CA ASP A 35 -6.48 2.89 8.95
C ASP A 35 -7.45 3.10 7.79
N ASP A 36 -7.58 4.34 7.34
CA ASP A 36 -8.45 4.68 6.21
C ASP A 36 -7.70 4.71 4.87
N TYR A 37 -6.48 4.17 4.84
CA TYR A 37 -5.75 4.05 3.60
C TYR A 37 -6.52 3.19 2.60
N THR A 38 -6.56 3.62 1.35
CA THR A 38 -7.23 2.87 0.29
C THR A 38 -6.30 2.73 -0.89
N CYS A 39 -6.55 1.67 -1.68
CA CYS A 39 -5.82 1.45 -2.91
C CYS A 39 -6.05 2.63 -3.85
N PRO A 40 -4.97 3.23 -4.40
CA PRO A 40 -5.14 4.38 -5.30
C PRO A 40 -5.80 4.04 -6.63
N LEU A 41 -5.90 2.75 -6.97
CA LEU A 41 -6.48 2.32 -8.25
C LEU A 41 -7.93 1.87 -8.12
N CYS A 42 -8.26 1.11 -7.07
CA CYS A 42 -9.60 0.56 -6.94
C CYS A 42 -10.31 0.95 -5.64
N ALA A 43 -9.62 1.69 -4.78
CA ALA A 43 -10.19 2.28 -3.56
C ALA A 43 -10.65 1.28 -2.50
N VAL A 44 -10.17 0.04 -2.53
CA VAL A 44 -10.45 -0.89 -1.44
C VAL A 44 -9.52 -0.60 -0.26
N GLY A 45 -9.90 -1.03 0.93
CA GLY A 45 -9.14 -0.75 2.14
C GLY A 45 -7.92 -1.66 2.30
N LYS A 46 -7.19 -1.42 3.40
CA LYS A 46 -5.95 -2.16 3.69
C LYS A 46 -6.19 -3.67 3.83
N GLU A 47 -7.37 -4.05 4.28
CA GLU A 47 -7.69 -5.45 4.50
C GLU A 47 -7.68 -6.26 3.21
N ASN A 48 -7.71 -5.59 2.06
CA ASN A 48 -7.67 -6.26 0.75
C ASN A 48 -6.26 -6.32 0.17
N PHE A 49 -5.25 -6.04 0.99
CA PHE A 49 -3.87 -6.16 0.57
C PHE A 49 -3.23 -7.39 1.21
N SER A 50 -2.40 -8.07 0.44
CA SER A 50 -1.64 -9.23 0.92
C SER A 50 -0.16 -8.97 0.77
N LYS A 51 0.63 -9.43 1.75
CA LYS A 51 2.08 -9.28 1.69
C LYS A 51 2.62 -10.17 0.57
N ALA A 52 3.33 -9.56 -0.37
CA ALA A 52 3.89 -10.28 -1.51
C ALA A 52 5.31 -10.78 -1.26
N GLU A 53 6.00 -10.20 -0.28
CA GLU A 53 7.36 -10.63 0.08
C GLU A 53 7.56 -10.53 1.57
#